data_6d764259cfb2300d1006b0c623d67191
#
_entry.id   6d764259cfb2300d1006b0c623d67191
#
_cell.length_a   1.000
_cell.length_b   1.000
_cell.length_c   1.000
_cell.angle_alpha   90.00
_cell.angle_beta   90.00
_cell.angle_gamma   90.00
#
_symmetry.space_group_name_H-M   'P 1'
#
loop_
_entity.id
_entity.type
_entity.pdbx_description
1 polymer ?
#
loop_
_entity_poly.entity_id
_entity_poly.type
_entity_poly.pdbx_seq_one_letter_code
_entity_poly.pdbx_strand_id
1 'polypeptide(L)'
;MSIQAGRTIKIIVVDDEPISADDMSDVIRDEFGKSMNVAVRTAYNAKSVIKMVEESPCDILLSDIQMPGMTGLQMVSRLREQFPDMRVLFLTGYDDFSFAYEAFRQHAVQYILKTEGDEVVLAAVKKEIDRLRENEKIMERINDAEERYTQMLPAYRRQLIMQLMLNQKGELDELEERMLAGELYLVVGLRSGRVIT
;
A
#
# COMPACT_ATOMS: atom_id res chain seq x y z
N MET A 1 26.51 2.54 -4.66
CA MET A 1 25.20 3.07 -4.24
C MET A 1 24.49 1.96 -3.51
N SER A 2 24.39 2.04 -2.19
CA SER A 2 23.66 1.04 -1.38
C SER A 2 22.17 1.22 -1.66
N ILE A 3 21.57 0.23 -2.30
CA ILE A 3 20.12 0.13 -2.39
C ILE A 3 19.65 -0.09 -0.96
N GLN A 4 19.01 0.91 -0.34
CA GLN A 4 18.26 0.68 0.89
C GLN A 4 17.19 -0.36 0.54
N ALA A 5 17.40 -1.57 1.03
CA ALA A 5 16.48 -2.68 0.85
C ALA A 5 15.22 -2.37 1.66
N GLY A 6 14.21 -1.80 1.02
CA GLY A 6 12.86 -1.73 1.59
C GLY A 6 12.37 -3.12 1.98
N ARG A 7 11.23 -3.22 2.67
CA ARG A 7 10.65 -4.52 3.02
C ARG A 7 10.46 -5.40 1.78
N THR A 8 10.40 -6.71 1.95
CA THR A 8 10.09 -7.64 0.87
C THR A 8 8.64 -7.45 0.40
N ILE A 9 8.44 -7.20 -0.88
CA ILE A 9 7.11 -7.18 -1.50
C ILE A 9 6.69 -8.61 -1.81
N LYS A 10 5.51 -8.99 -1.35
CA LYS A 10 4.96 -10.34 -1.47
C LYS A 10 3.93 -10.37 -2.60
N ILE A 11 4.17 -11.23 -3.58
CA ILE A 11 3.28 -11.45 -4.72
C ILE A 11 2.71 -12.86 -4.64
N ILE A 12 1.43 -13.03 -4.92
CA ILE A 12 0.82 -14.35 -5.17
C ILE A 12 0.34 -14.37 -6.61
N VAL A 13 0.69 -15.43 -7.31
CA VAL A 13 0.16 -15.74 -8.65
C VAL A 13 -0.77 -16.91 -8.53
N VAL A 14 -1.96 -16.84 -9.08
CA VAL A 14 -2.93 -17.94 -9.06
C VAL A 14 -3.58 -18.15 -10.42
N ASP A 15 -3.54 -19.39 -10.85
CA ASP A 15 -4.15 -19.90 -12.08
C ASP A 15 -4.50 -21.35 -11.85
N ASP A 16 -5.63 -21.86 -12.35
CA ASP A 16 -6.01 -23.26 -12.22
C ASP A 16 -5.23 -24.18 -13.19
N GLU A 17 -4.56 -23.61 -14.17
CA GLU A 17 -3.58 -24.29 -15.02
C GLU A 17 -2.19 -24.20 -14.37
N PRO A 18 -1.64 -25.30 -13.79
CA PRO A 18 -0.35 -25.24 -13.06
C PRO A 18 0.81 -24.72 -13.90
N ILE A 19 0.87 -25.06 -15.19
CA ILE A 19 1.93 -24.60 -16.09
C ILE A 19 1.88 -23.07 -16.23
N SER A 20 0.70 -22.52 -16.46
CA SER A 20 0.50 -21.06 -16.59
C SER A 20 0.86 -20.32 -15.30
N ALA A 21 0.45 -20.85 -14.13
CA ALA A 21 0.79 -20.30 -12.83
C ALA A 21 2.28 -20.30 -12.53
N ASP A 22 2.94 -21.43 -12.80
CA ASP A 22 4.36 -21.60 -12.54
C ASP A 22 5.22 -20.77 -13.48
N ASP A 23 4.94 -20.78 -14.79
CA ASP A 23 5.66 -19.99 -15.78
C ASP A 23 5.59 -18.49 -15.45
N MET A 24 4.41 -17.97 -15.16
CA MET A 24 4.23 -16.56 -14.78
C MET A 24 4.94 -16.23 -13.46
N SER A 25 4.90 -17.14 -12.48
CA SER A 25 5.61 -16.96 -11.22
C SER A 25 7.12 -16.93 -11.42
N ASP A 26 7.65 -17.75 -12.31
CA ASP A 26 9.08 -17.80 -12.62
C ASP A 26 9.53 -16.54 -13.37
N VAL A 27 8.77 -16.09 -14.36
CA VAL A 27 9.01 -14.85 -15.10
C VAL A 27 9.07 -13.64 -14.13
N ILE A 28 8.11 -13.53 -13.21
CA ILE A 28 8.09 -12.43 -12.23
C ILE A 28 9.26 -12.56 -11.25
N ARG A 29 9.61 -13.77 -10.82
CA ARG A 29 10.71 -14.04 -9.88
C ARG A 29 12.07 -13.71 -10.51
N ASP A 30 12.26 -14.06 -11.75
CA ASP A 30 13.50 -13.80 -12.48
C ASP A 30 13.70 -12.30 -12.71
N GLU A 31 12.65 -11.57 -13.08
CA GLU A 31 12.73 -10.13 -13.35
C GLU A 31 12.90 -9.31 -12.07
N PHE A 32 12.10 -9.57 -11.03
CA PHE A 32 11.99 -8.69 -9.85
C PHE A 32 12.57 -9.28 -8.56
N GLY A 33 12.78 -10.60 -8.48
CA GLY A 33 13.12 -11.27 -7.23
C GLY A 33 14.36 -10.70 -6.55
N LYS A 34 15.46 -10.62 -7.26
CA LYS A 34 16.73 -10.09 -6.71
C LYS A 34 16.85 -8.58 -6.84
N SER A 35 16.37 -8.03 -7.95
CA SER A 35 16.54 -6.62 -8.28
C SER A 35 15.69 -5.70 -7.41
N MET A 36 14.49 -6.16 -7.02
CA MET A 36 13.50 -5.37 -6.31
C MET A 36 13.05 -5.96 -4.96
N ASN A 37 13.73 -6.98 -4.44
CA ASN A 37 13.38 -7.67 -3.19
C ASN A 37 11.91 -8.13 -3.17
N VAL A 38 11.55 -8.95 -4.14
CA VAL A 38 10.20 -9.49 -4.32
C VAL A 38 10.20 -10.98 -4.00
N ALA A 39 9.20 -11.43 -3.25
CA ALA A 39 8.93 -12.84 -2.98
C ALA A 39 7.65 -13.28 -3.69
N VAL A 40 7.74 -14.29 -4.54
CA VAL A 40 6.61 -14.81 -5.32
C VAL A 40 6.19 -16.17 -4.78
N ARG A 41 4.91 -16.34 -4.54
CA ARG A 41 4.25 -17.62 -4.21
C ARG A 41 3.25 -17.97 -5.29
N THR A 42 3.14 -19.24 -5.61
CA THR A 42 2.23 -19.78 -6.61
C THR A 42 1.07 -20.51 -5.94
N ALA A 43 -0.11 -20.41 -6.48
CA ALA A 43 -1.31 -21.13 -6.08
C ALA A 43 -2.07 -21.62 -7.31
N TYR A 44 -2.85 -22.69 -7.17
CA TYR A 44 -3.57 -23.31 -8.29
C TYR A 44 -5.09 -23.32 -8.09
N ASN A 45 -5.57 -22.64 -7.07
CA ASN A 45 -7.01 -22.47 -6.82
C ASN A 45 -7.26 -21.37 -5.78
N ALA A 46 -8.46 -20.84 -5.78
CA ALA A 46 -8.89 -19.78 -4.88
C ALA A 46 -8.80 -20.13 -3.39
N LYS A 47 -9.07 -21.37 -3.00
CA LYS A 47 -9.00 -21.79 -1.57
C LYS A 47 -7.58 -21.73 -1.04
N SER A 48 -6.60 -22.14 -1.83
CA SER A 48 -5.19 -22.05 -1.47
C SER A 48 -4.75 -20.61 -1.28
N VAL A 49 -5.19 -19.67 -2.16
CA VAL A 49 -4.88 -18.26 -2.02
C VAL A 49 -5.46 -17.69 -0.73
N ILE A 50 -6.73 -17.96 -0.43
CA ILE A 50 -7.38 -17.46 0.79
C ILE A 50 -6.54 -17.90 2.02
N LYS A 51 -6.21 -19.18 2.11
CA LYS A 51 -5.37 -19.70 3.20
C LYS A 51 -4.01 -19.00 3.25
N MET A 52 -3.32 -18.86 2.11
CA MET A 52 -2.01 -18.21 2.04
C MET A 52 -2.05 -16.75 2.49
N VAL A 53 -3.10 -16.02 2.13
CA VAL A 53 -3.27 -14.61 2.48
C VAL A 53 -3.62 -14.45 3.97
N GLU A 54 -4.48 -15.34 4.52
CA GLU A 54 -4.80 -15.38 5.95
C GLU A 54 -3.57 -15.69 6.81
N GLU A 55 -2.71 -16.61 6.38
CA GLU A 55 -1.46 -16.92 7.08
C GLU A 55 -0.39 -15.83 6.94
N SER A 56 -0.29 -15.23 5.77
CA SER A 56 0.68 -14.19 5.46
C SER A 56 0.17 -13.30 4.32
N PRO A 57 -0.35 -12.11 4.63
CA PRO A 57 -0.86 -11.18 3.64
C PRO A 57 0.12 -10.91 2.51
N CYS A 58 -0.39 -10.76 1.29
CA CYS A 58 0.39 -10.35 0.13
C CYS A 58 0.09 -8.89 -0.25
N ASP A 59 1.02 -8.28 -0.95
CA ASP A 59 0.91 -6.91 -1.43
C ASP A 59 0.24 -6.85 -2.79
N ILE A 60 0.55 -7.83 -3.65
CA ILE A 60 0.03 -7.93 -5.01
C ILE A 60 -0.50 -9.35 -5.23
N LEU A 61 -1.69 -9.44 -5.77
CA LEU A 61 -2.31 -10.68 -6.20
C LEU A 61 -2.51 -10.62 -7.71
N LEU A 62 -1.83 -11.52 -8.44
CA LEU A 62 -2.13 -11.84 -9.84
C LEU A 62 -3.08 -13.01 -9.87
N SER A 63 -4.26 -12.84 -10.42
CA SER A 63 -5.28 -13.90 -10.42
C SER A 63 -5.88 -14.10 -11.80
N ASP A 64 -5.93 -15.37 -12.22
CA ASP A 64 -6.88 -15.72 -13.25
C ASP A 64 -8.32 -15.48 -12.74
N ILE A 65 -9.22 -15.16 -13.67
CA ILE A 65 -10.63 -14.91 -13.36
C ILE A 65 -11.40 -16.21 -13.32
N GLN A 66 -11.15 -17.08 -14.30
CA GLN A 66 -11.93 -18.30 -14.47
C GLN A 66 -11.23 -19.48 -13.82
N MET A 67 -11.61 -19.78 -12.59
CA MET A 67 -11.11 -20.94 -11.87
C MET A 67 -12.27 -21.84 -11.43
N PRO A 68 -12.10 -23.18 -11.43
CA PRO A 68 -13.12 -24.11 -10.97
C PRO A 68 -13.56 -23.87 -9.52
N GLY A 69 -14.87 -23.88 -9.30
CA GLY A 69 -15.48 -23.78 -7.97
C GLY A 69 -15.61 -22.36 -7.41
N MET A 70 -14.58 -21.55 -7.48
CA MET A 70 -14.63 -20.14 -7.07
C MET A 70 -13.81 -19.29 -8.04
N THR A 71 -14.45 -18.32 -8.66
CA THR A 71 -13.78 -17.42 -9.60
C THR A 71 -12.79 -16.49 -8.87
N GLY A 72 -11.80 -15.96 -9.61
CA GLY A 72 -10.87 -14.95 -9.09
C GLY A 72 -11.60 -13.71 -8.56
N LEU A 73 -12.68 -13.29 -9.23
CA LEU A 73 -13.52 -12.16 -8.78
C LEU A 73 -14.20 -12.43 -7.43
N GLN A 74 -14.79 -13.61 -7.26
CA GLN A 74 -15.42 -14.00 -5.99
C GLN A 74 -14.40 -14.11 -4.86
N MET A 75 -13.22 -14.66 -5.15
CA MET A 75 -12.12 -14.75 -4.20
C MET A 75 -11.65 -13.37 -3.74
N VAL A 76 -11.40 -12.47 -4.69
CA VAL A 76 -10.94 -11.10 -4.40
C VAL A 76 -11.99 -10.33 -3.62
N SER A 77 -13.29 -10.44 -3.98
CA SER A 77 -14.37 -9.81 -3.22
C SER A 77 -14.32 -10.19 -1.73
N ARG A 78 -14.13 -11.47 -1.45
CA ARG A 78 -14.02 -11.98 -0.08
C ARG A 78 -12.75 -11.50 0.65
N LEU A 79 -11.60 -11.49 -0.04
CA LEU A 79 -10.34 -11.09 0.56
C LEU A 79 -10.30 -9.59 0.86
N ARG A 80 -10.93 -8.75 0.05
CA ARG A 80 -10.93 -7.29 0.23
C ARG A 80 -11.62 -6.82 1.50
N GLU A 81 -12.55 -7.58 2.05
CA GLU A 81 -13.19 -7.26 3.33
C GLU A 81 -12.17 -7.20 4.48
N GLN A 82 -11.11 -8.02 4.40
CA GLN A 82 -10.07 -8.10 5.41
C GLN A 82 -8.74 -7.43 4.99
N PHE A 83 -8.47 -7.39 3.69
CA PHE A 83 -7.22 -6.89 3.11
C PHE A 83 -7.49 -5.81 2.04
N PRO A 84 -8.01 -4.63 2.40
CA PRO A 84 -8.43 -3.60 1.45
C PRO A 84 -7.26 -3.01 0.65
N ASP A 85 -6.05 -3.02 1.20
CA ASP A 85 -4.85 -2.44 0.56
C ASP A 85 -4.17 -3.36 -0.44
N MET A 86 -4.59 -4.63 -0.50
CA MET A 86 -4.04 -5.61 -1.44
C MET A 86 -4.30 -5.17 -2.89
N ARG A 87 -3.23 -5.08 -3.69
CA ARG A 87 -3.32 -4.76 -5.12
C ARG A 87 -3.70 -5.99 -5.91
N VAL A 88 -4.63 -5.86 -6.85
CA VAL A 88 -5.14 -6.98 -7.62
C VAL A 88 -4.98 -6.71 -9.12
N LEU A 89 -4.32 -7.63 -9.79
CA LEU A 89 -4.18 -7.69 -11.24
C LEU A 89 -4.91 -8.95 -11.72
N PHE A 90 -5.90 -8.78 -12.56
CA PHE A 90 -6.57 -9.93 -13.18
C PHE A 90 -5.93 -10.27 -14.52
N LEU A 91 -5.57 -11.54 -14.67
CA LEU A 91 -5.17 -12.14 -15.95
C LEU A 91 -6.32 -12.97 -16.47
N THR A 92 -6.62 -12.89 -17.75
CA THR A 92 -7.69 -13.68 -18.34
C THR A 92 -7.39 -14.02 -19.80
N GLY A 93 -7.77 -15.22 -20.18
CA GLY A 93 -7.72 -15.65 -21.58
C GLY A 93 -8.93 -15.19 -22.41
N TYR A 94 -9.93 -14.61 -21.78
CA TYR A 94 -11.20 -14.27 -22.40
C TYR A 94 -11.42 -12.76 -22.49
N ASP A 95 -11.83 -12.34 -23.68
CA ASP A 95 -12.22 -10.97 -23.99
C ASP A 95 -13.72 -10.77 -23.65
N ASP A 96 -14.07 -11.00 -22.37
CA ASP A 96 -15.45 -10.89 -21.88
C ASP A 96 -15.60 -9.59 -21.07
N PHE A 97 -16.28 -8.63 -21.68
CA PHE A 97 -16.56 -7.32 -21.08
C PHE A 97 -17.32 -7.40 -19.75
N SER A 98 -18.05 -8.49 -19.49
CA SER A 98 -18.76 -8.66 -18.21
C SER A 98 -17.79 -8.79 -17.03
N PHE A 99 -16.72 -9.54 -17.20
CA PHE A 99 -15.66 -9.71 -16.19
C PHE A 99 -14.84 -8.43 -16.01
N ALA A 100 -14.54 -7.71 -17.08
CA ALA A 100 -13.86 -6.43 -17.01
C ALA A 100 -14.67 -5.40 -16.19
N TYR A 101 -15.98 -5.33 -16.42
CA TYR A 101 -16.87 -4.44 -15.67
C TYR A 101 -16.94 -4.81 -14.18
N GLU A 102 -17.04 -6.10 -13.86
CA GLU A 102 -17.08 -6.57 -12.47
C GLU A 102 -15.74 -6.34 -11.75
N ALA A 103 -14.62 -6.59 -12.43
CA ALA A 103 -13.28 -6.28 -11.92
C ALA A 103 -13.12 -4.78 -11.62
N PHE A 104 -13.62 -3.92 -12.50
CA PHE A 104 -13.61 -2.46 -12.28
C PHE A 104 -14.43 -2.06 -11.05
N ARG A 105 -15.61 -2.63 -10.85
CA ARG A 105 -16.44 -2.38 -9.65
C ARG A 105 -15.74 -2.80 -8.34
N GLN A 106 -14.88 -3.80 -8.40
CA GLN A 106 -14.12 -4.27 -7.24
C GLN A 106 -12.83 -3.46 -6.98
N HIS A 107 -12.65 -2.32 -7.65
CA HIS A 107 -11.44 -1.51 -7.53
C HIS A 107 -10.16 -2.31 -7.82
N ALA A 108 -10.25 -3.27 -8.75
CA ALA A 108 -9.07 -3.96 -9.28
C ALA A 108 -8.12 -2.92 -9.88
N VAL A 109 -6.85 -3.14 -9.69
CA VAL A 109 -5.83 -2.20 -10.17
C VAL A 109 -5.70 -2.28 -11.68
N GLN A 110 -5.82 -3.47 -12.24
CA GLN A 110 -5.69 -3.69 -13.68
C GLN A 110 -6.34 -5.01 -14.11
N TYR A 111 -6.76 -5.04 -15.36
CA TYR A 111 -7.28 -6.21 -16.09
C TYR A 111 -6.41 -6.38 -17.32
N ILE A 112 -5.82 -7.54 -17.53
CA ILE A 112 -4.85 -7.84 -18.57
C ILE A 112 -5.27 -9.11 -19.29
N LEU A 113 -5.26 -9.10 -20.61
CA LEU A 113 -5.47 -10.31 -21.40
C LEU A 113 -4.18 -11.13 -21.45
N LYS A 114 -4.26 -12.43 -21.21
CA LYS A 114 -3.11 -13.36 -21.34
C LYS A 114 -2.49 -13.32 -22.75
N THR A 115 -3.27 -12.93 -23.75
CA THR A 115 -2.82 -12.77 -25.14
C THR A 115 -1.95 -11.54 -25.38
N GLU A 116 -1.91 -10.58 -24.44
CA GLU A 116 -1.07 -9.37 -24.59
C GLU A 116 0.41 -9.63 -24.32
N GLY A 117 0.74 -10.82 -23.78
CA GLY A 117 2.10 -11.28 -23.53
C GLY A 117 2.67 -10.87 -22.16
N ASP A 118 3.75 -11.54 -21.78
CA ASP A 118 4.37 -11.42 -20.46
C ASP A 118 4.92 -10.01 -20.21
N GLU A 119 5.36 -9.31 -21.23
CA GLU A 119 5.89 -7.95 -21.11
C GLU A 119 4.85 -6.97 -20.54
N VAL A 120 3.58 -7.10 -20.94
CA VAL A 120 2.49 -6.27 -20.44
C VAL A 120 2.20 -6.58 -18.98
N VAL A 121 2.21 -7.86 -18.62
CA VAL A 121 2.06 -8.31 -17.23
C VAL A 121 3.19 -7.78 -16.36
N LEU A 122 4.45 -7.95 -16.80
CA LEU A 122 5.63 -7.46 -16.09
C LEU A 122 5.59 -5.94 -15.91
N ALA A 123 5.19 -5.19 -16.94
CA ALA A 123 5.05 -3.74 -16.84
C ALA A 123 3.98 -3.33 -15.81
N ALA A 124 2.86 -4.06 -15.76
CA ALA A 124 1.80 -3.81 -14.79
C ALA A 124 2.25 -4.14 -13.36
N VAL A 125 2.89 -5.28 -13.14
CA VAL A 125 3.46 -5.69 -11.84
C VAL A 125 4.50 -4.66 -11.39
N LYS A 126 5.42 -4.27 -12.27
CA LYS A 126 6.43 -3.26 -11.97
C LYS A 126 5.82 -1.95 -11.50
N LYS A 127 4.79 -1.48 -12.19
CA LYS A 127 4.08 -0.25 -11.83
C LYS A 127 3.50 -0.32 -10.41
N GLU A 128 2.94 -1.45 -10.01
CA GLU A 128 2.39 -1.61 -8.65
C GLU A 128 3.52 -1.75 -7.60
N ILE A 129 4.62 -2.42 -7.92
CA ILE A 129 5.83 -2.45 -7.07
C ILE A 129 6.35 -1.02 -6.84
N ASP A 130 6.50 -0.23 -7.91
CA ASP A 130 7.01 1.14 -7.84
C ASP A 130 6.08 2.03 -6.98
N ARG A 131 4.76 1.88 -7.10
CA ARG A 131 3.76 2.58 -6.27
C ARG A 131 3.86 2.20 -4.80
N LEU A 132 4.00 0.91 -4.49
CA LEU A 132 4.16 0.45 -3.11
C LEU A 132 5.44 1.03 -2.50
N ARG A 133 6.54 1.06 -3.24
CA ARG A 133 7.81 1.67 -2.81
C ARG A 133 7.72 3.17 -2.59
N GLU A 134 6.99 3.86 -3.44
CA GLU A 134 6.77 5.30 -3.28
C GLU A 134 5.95 5.60 -2.03
N ASN A 135 4.89 4.84 -1.80
CA ASN A 135 4.08 4.96 -0.58
C ASN A 135 4.91 4.69 0.70
N GLU A 136 5.78 3.67 0.69
CA GLU A 136 6.70 3.40 1.80
C GLU A 136 7.60 4.61 2.11
N LYS A 137 8.21 5.20 1.08
CA LYS A 137 9.06 6.39 1.25
C LYS A 137 8.30 7.60 1.78
N ILE A 138 7.05 7.78 1.37
CA ILE A 138 6.21 8.87 1.88
C ILE A 138 5.92 8.63 3.37
N MET A 139 5.55 7.41 3.76
CA MET A 139 5.27 7.07 5.15
C MET A 139 6.51 7.20 6.05
N GLU A 140 7.69 6.78 5.57
CA GLU A 140 8.95 7.00 6.28
C GLU A 140 9.21 8.48 6.53
N ARG A 141 9.03 9.34 5.52
CA ARG A 141 9.19 10.80 5.66
C ARG A 141 8.22 11.42 6.66
N ILE A 142 6.96 10.94 6.66
CA ILE A 142 5.96 11.40 7.62
C ILE A 142 6.37 11.00 9.04
N ASN A 143 6.76 9.75 9.24
CA ASN A 143 7.21 9.25 10.54
C ASN A 143 8.45 10.00 11.05
N ASP A 144 9.44 10.24 10.18
CA ASP A 144 10.64 11.02 10.51
C ASP A 144 10.27 12.47 10.91
N ALA A 145 9.31 13.07 10.22
CA ALA A 145 8.85 14.41 10.55
C ALA A 145 8.12 14.45 11.89
N GLU A 146 7.28 13.45 12.19
CA GLU A 146 6.59 13.32 13.47
C GLU A 146 7.58 13.09 14.62
N GLU A 147 8.60 12.25 14.43
CA GLU A 147 9.63 12.03 15.45
C GLU A 147 10.42 13.32 15.75
N ARG A 148 10.87 14.04 14.72
CA ARG A 148 11.58 15.32 14.89
C ARG A 148 10.71 16.34 15.62
N TYR A 149 9.43 16.43 15.24
CA TYR A 149 8.48 17.31 15.89
C TYR A 149 8.30 16.97 17.37
N THR A 150 8.12 15.70 17.69
CA THR A 150 7.96 15.21 19.07
C THR A 150 9.21 15.49 19.93
N GLN A 151 10.41 15.39 19.33
CA GLN A 151 11.68 15.70 20.02
C GLN A 151 11.86 17.20 20.27
N MET A 152 11.34 18.07 19.40
CA MET A 152 11.45 19.53 19.55
C MET A 152 10.47 20.10 20.59
N LEU A 153 9.33 19.46 20.78
CA LEU A 153 8.27 19.93 21.70
C LEU A 153 8.76 20.23 23.14
N PRO A 154 9.59 19.40 23.79
CA PRO A 154 10.05 19.67 25.15
C PRO A 154 10.99 20.89 25.25
N ALA A 155 11.79 21.14 24.21
CA ALA A 155 12.65 22.30 24.12
C ALA A 155 11.85 23.59 23.93
N TYR A 156 10.86 23.55 23.03
CA TYR A 156 9.96 24.68 22.77
C TYR A 156 9.11 25.03 24.01
N ARG A 157 8.59 24.03 24.71
CA ARG A 157 7.87 24.22 25.98
C ARG A 157 8.76 24.88 27.05
N ARG A 158 10.00 24.46 27.19
CA ARG A 158 10.96 25.06 28.13
C ARG A 158 11.24 26.52 27.76
N GLN A 159 11.42 26.83 26.50
CA GLN A 159 11.66 28.16 26.00
C GLN A 159 10.46 29.10 26.27
N LEU A 160 9.23 28.63 26.02
CA LEU A 160 8.00 29.36 26.33
C LEU A 160 7.87 29.62 27.85
N ILE A 161 8.10 28.63 28.70
CA ILE A 161 8.05 28.79 30.16
C ILE A 161 9.11 29.78 30.62
N MET A 162 10.32 29.74 30.05
CA MET A 162 11.39 30.69 30.37
C MET A 162 11.03 32.10 29.93
N GLN A 163 10.45 32.29 28.74
CA GLN A 163 9.96 33.60 28.29
C GLN A 163 8.83 34.14 29.18
N LEU A 164 7.88 33.29 29.56
CA LEU A 164 6.81 33.68 30.52
C LEU A 164 7.33 34.05 31.89
N MET A 165 8.41 33.40 32.38
CA MET A 165 9.03 33.73 33.65
C MET A 165 9.86 35.00 33.61
N LEU A 166 10.43 35.33 32.43
CA LEU A 166 11.31 36.54 32.25
C LEU A 166 10.48 37.77 31.89
N ASN A 167 9.27 37.64 31.37
CA ASN A 167 8.43 38.78 30.97
C ASN A 167 7.46 39.12 32.09
N GLN A 168 7.74 40.24 32.75
CA GLN A 168 6.81 40.81 33.74
C GLN A 168 5.63 41.49 33.05
N LYS A 169 4.44 40.91 33.25
CA LYS A 169 3.11 41.55 33.26
C LYS A 169 2.55 42.28 32.03
N GLY A 170 3.20 42.39 30.89
CA GLY A 170 2.64 43.15 29.76
C GLY A 170 2.29 42.34 28.51
N GLU A 171 2.81 41.12 28.38
CA GLU A 171 2.71 40.35 27.14
C GLU A 171 1.91 39.03 27.27
N LEU A 172 1.29 38.81 28.44
CA LEU A 172 0.48 37.58 28.68
C LEU A 172 -0.74 37.54 27.77
N ASP A 173 -1.38 38.66 27.52
CA ASP A 173 -2.60 38.71 26.68
C ASP A 173 -2.25 38.45 25.20
N GLU A 174 -1.13 38.95 24.70
CA GLU A 174 -0.68 38.73 23.32
C GLU A 174 -0.18 37.29 23.07
N LEU A 175 0.41 36.65 24.08
CA LEU A 175 0.83 35.24 24.02
C LEU A 175 -0.34 34.29 24.16
N GLU A 176 -1.35 34.63 24.98
CA GLU A 176 -2.61 33.86 25.07
C GLU A 176 -3.38 33.90 23.75
N GLU A 177 -3.49 35.10 23.10
CA GLU A 177 -4.11 35.18 21.79
C GLU A 177 -3.33 34.41 20.71
N ARG A 178 -2.01 34.40 20.71
CA ARG A 178 -1.20 33.63 19.76
C ARG A 178 -1.24 32.13 20.04
N MET A 179 -1.32 31.69 21.28
CA MET A 179 -1.54 30.28 21.64
C MET A 179 -2.94 29.80 21.30
N LEU A 180 -3.96 30.65 21.42
CA LEU A 180 -5.34 30.32 21.06
C LEU A 180 -5.61 30.41 19.54
N ALA A 181 -4.90 31.25 18.81
CA ALA A 181 -5.25 31.57 17.42
C ALA A 181 -4.61 30.70 16.34
N GLY A 182 -3.56 29.93 16.56
CA GLY A 182 -3.01 29.25 15.42
C GLY A 182 -2.06 28.07 15.63
N GLU A 183 -1.12 28.16 16.51
CA GLU A 183 -0.04 27.16 16.57
C GLU A 183 -0.42 25.89 17.32
N LEU A 184 -1.35 25.96 18.25
CA LEU A 184 -1.83 24.79 19.01
C LEU A 184 -2.85 23.97 18.22
N TYR A 185 -3.60 24.60 17.34
CA TYR A 185 -4.57 23.91 16.47
C TYR A 185 -3.91 23.03 15.41
N LEU A 186 -2.77 23.40 14.92
CA LEU A 186 -2.01 22.61 13.93
C LEU A 186 -1.53 21.27 14.53
N VAL A 187 -1.20 21.25 15.80
CA VAL A 187 -0.72 20.04 16.51
C VAL A 187 -1.84 19.08 16.83
N VAL A 188 -3.03 19.59 17.17
CA VAL A 188 -4.19 18.75 17.52
C VAL A 188 -4.89 18.22 16.27
N GLY A 189 -4.90 19.00 15.17
CA GLY A 189 -5.50 18.62 13.88
C GLY A 189 -4.82 17.43 13.21
N LEU A 190 -3.51 17.28 13.34
CA LEU A 190 -2.75 16.16 12.78
C LEU A 190 -3.03 14.83 13.51
N ARG A 191 -3.43 14.87 14.79
CA ARG A 191 -3.73 13.67 15.57
C ARG A 191 -5.14 13.13 15.36
N SER A 192 -6.08 13.95 14.91
CA SER A 192 -7.49 13.55 14.77
C SER A 192 -7.93 13.22 13.35
N GLY A 193 -7.08 13.36 12.34
CA GLY A 193 -7.40 13.03 10.94
C GLY A 193 -8.57 13.84 10.35
N ARG A 194 -8.98 14.94 10.97
CA ARG A 194 -10.04 15.80 10.44
C ARG A 194 -9.44 17.07 9.87
N VAL A 195 -9.36 17.12 8.55
CA VAL A 195 -9.22 18.39 7.83
C VAL A 195 -10.55 19.11 7.98
N ILE A 196 -10.56 20.19 8.71
CA ILE A 196 -11.70 21.12 8.70
C ILE A 196 -11.39 22.14 7.60
N THR A 197 -12.21 22.07 6.55
CA THR A 197 -12.30 23.11 5.50
C THR A 197 -12.81 24.42 6.07
#